data_deb336e64f267041bdfead623edf347d
#
_entry.id   deb336e64f267041bdfead623edf347d
#
_cell.length_a   1.000
_cell.length_b   1.000
_cell.length_c   1.000
_cell.angle_alpha   90.00
_cell.angle_beta   90.00
_cell.angle_gamma   90.00
#
_symmetry.space_group_name_H-M   'P 1'
#
loop_
_entity.id
_entity.type
_entity.pdbx_description
1 polymer ?
#
loop_
_entity_poly.entity_id
_entity_poly.type
_entity_poly.pdbx_seq_one_letter_code
_entity_poly.pdbx_strand_id
1 'polypeptide(L)'
;MTIQFLAQWNGNEAMSIKTLAAAEESRLVSVGIARVYTDSSDGVGVVPSVSGGDLTTVFLGDSQMAFQTETVPIPFYTKIAGFFFWANALSGAQWRLIRNAGVGGNNTAQALARIDGEVLPYRPTACDVCIGTNDVVPGGAITTLPQEQTLYNLAAIYSKLRSAGIWVRAYSVLPRAGLDATQAARIIEINDFIRKYWSAHSNGEYIDIFSGIVDYASTTCAPKAGLLLDGTHCGNVGAFTIGSIIAPYLAADRWVRNSILPSSVAQDYAINSAVAQYARNPMCTGTSGTLQSGNTGSAPDYFTAFTAAGVSTVHSVAANADGIGNYHQLAMTASAAAAPNNQITLSSIPDGATFQVVGQVTILAGATSLAGVGLQFVKTGVEALSAEVLFGATSGGSLPITSDTTITYKSLPITKYAGDSITGLYLRSHFNAAGSATVRRTRFAIVPATKLV
;
A
#
# COMPACT_ATOMS: atom_id res chain seq x y z
N MET A 1 30.44 32.14 -4.93
CA MET A 1 29.81 31.20 -3.94
C MET A 1 30.28 29.79 -4.31
N THR A 2 30.47 28.93 -3.34
CA THR A 2 30.83 27.52 -3.58
C THR A 2 29.59 26.68 -3.38
N ILE A 3 29.29 25.80 -4.33
CA ILE A 3 28.14 24.90 -4.27
C ILE A 3 28.57 23.44 -4.34
N GLN A 4 27.75 22.56 -3.83
CA GLN A 4 27.89 21.13 -3.94
C GLN A 4 26.79 20.56 -4.81
N PHE A 5 27.15 19.79 -5.84
CA PHE A 5 26.20 19.09 -6.68
C PHE A 5 25.62 17.88 -5.94
N LEU A 6 24.30 17.74 -5.95
CA LEU A 6 23.57 16.63 -5.34
C LEU A 6 23.40 15.46 -6.30
N ALA A 7 23.57 15.71 -7.61
CA ALA A 7 23.55 14.70 -8.65
C ALA A 7 24.53 15.10 -9.77
N GLN A 8 24.82 14.17 -10.67
CA GLN A 8 25.65 14.48 -11.84
C GLN A 8 24.92 15.49 -12.73
N TRP A 9 25.59 16.59 -13.05
CA TRP A 9 25.04 17.68 -13.84
C TRP A 9 26.11 18.27 -14.76
N ASN A 10 25.83 18.33 -16.04
CA ASN A 10 26.66 18.97 -17.06
C ASN A 10 28.18 18.68 -16.89
N GLY A 11 28.53 17.40 -16.72
CA GLY A 11 29.90 16.93 -16.54
C GLY A 11 30.46 17.04 -15.11
N ASN A 12 29.68 17.54 -14.13
CA ASN A 12 30.06 17.50 -12.73
C ASN A 12 29.48 16.27 -12.06
N GLU A 13 30.29 15.55 -11.32
CA GLU A 13 29.84 14.36 -10.58
C GLU A 13 28.98 14.73 -9.39
N ALA A 14 28.06 13.82 -9.03
CA ALA A 14 27.26 13.96 -7.82
C ALA A 14 28.16 14.11 -6.59
N MET A 15 27.75 14.93 -5.63
CA MET A 15 28.50 15.30 -4.42
C MET A 15 29.80 16.06 -4.68
N SER A 16 30.10 16.42 -5.93
CA SER A 16 31.25 17.30 -6.24
C SER A 16 31.03 18.72 -5.75
N ILE A 17 32.08 19.39 -5.37
CA ILE A 17 32.07 20.78 -4.93
C ILE A 17 32.70 21.65 -6.02
N LYS A 18 31.97 22.66 -6.46
CA LYS A 18 32.40 23.58 -7.53
C LYS A 18 32.04 25.01 -7.17
N THR A 19 32.79 25.92 -7.76
CA THR A 19 32.46 27.36 -7.77
C THR A 19 32.03 27.74 -9.17
N LEU A 20 30.84 28.32 -9.30
CA LEU A 20 30.21 28.71 -10.56
C LEU A 20 29.91 30.21 -10.55
N ALA A 21 29.45 30.72 -11.69
CA ALA A 21 28.90 32.07 -11.76
C ALA A 21 27.65 32.22 -10.90
N ALA A 22 27.48 33.35 -10.23
CA ALA A 22 26.42 33.55 -9.24
C ALA A 22 24.99 33.27 -9.73
N ALA A 23 24.71 33.59 -11.01
CA ALA A 23 23.39 33.33 -11.60
C ALA A 23 23.11 31.82 -11.75
N GLU A 24 24.12 31.05 -12.17
CA GLU A 24 24.02 29.61 -12.35
C GLU A 24 23.99 28.89 -10.98
N GLU A 25 24.77 29.32 -10.02
CA GLU A 25 24.70 28.86 -8.64
C GLU A 25 23.29 29.01 -8.05
N SER A 26 22.75 30.22 -8.16
CA SER A 26 21.40 30.54 -7.65
C SER A 26 20.33 29.67 -8.31
N ARG A 27 20.44 29.45 -9.63
CA ARG A 27 19.52 28.61 -10.40
C ARG A 27 19.60 27.15 -9.92
N LEU A 28 20.79 26.57 -9.82
CA LEU A 28 20.98 25.16 -9.42
C LEU A 28 20.59 24.91 -7.97
N VAL A 29 20.84 25.87 -7.08
CA VAL A 29 20.42 25.78 -5.68
C VAL A 29 18.89 25.90 -5.56
N SER A 30 18.27 26.82 -6.29
CA SER A 30 16.80 27.03 -6.23
C SER A 30 16.01 25.83 -6.70
N VAL A 31 16.60 24.98 -7.53
CA VAL A 31 15.97 23.77 -8.08
C VAL A 31 16.44 22.48 -7.42
N GLY A 32 17.28 22.56 -6.40
CA GLY A 32 17.73 21.42 -5.62
C GLY A 32 18.74 20.48 -6.31
N ILE A 33 19.32 20.88 -7.47
CA ILE A 33 20.40 20.12 -8.14
C ILE A 33 21.73 20.34 -7.42
N ALA A 34 21.89 21.51 -6.80
CA ALA A 34 23.04 21.85 -6.01
C ALA A 34 22.61 22.53 -4.71
N ARG A 35 23.50 22.61 -3.74
CA ARG A 35 23.34 23.38 -2.51
C ARG A 35 24.51 24.29 -2.28
N VAL A 36 24.28 25.36 -1.53
CA VAL A 36 25.39 26.19 -1.04
C VAL A 36 26.21 25.32 -0.11
N TYR A 37 27.48 25.17 -0.43
CA TYR A 37 28.41 24.46 0.44
C TYR A 37 28.72 25.33 1.65
N THR A 38 28.27 24.91 2.80
CA THR A 38 28.64 25.42 4.12
C THR A 38 29.28 24.27 4.88
N ASP A 39 30.36 24.52 5.59
CA ASP A 39 31.06 23.53 6.43
C ASP A 39 30.20 23.07 7.64
N SER A 40 29.01 23.64 7.82
CA SER A 40 28.05 23.16 8.82
C SER A 40 27.31 21.93 8.28
N SER A 41 27.42 20.80 8.98
CA SER A 41 26.54 19.66 8.78
C SER A 41 25.10 20.15 8.63
N ASP A 42 24.40 19.78 7.54
CA ASP A 42 22.95 19.95 7.49
C ASP A 42 22.41 19.40 8.79
N GLY A 43 21.73 20.26 9.57
CA GLY A 43 21.16 19.83 10.84
C GLY A 43 20.37 18.56 10.62
N VAL A 44 20.55 17.59 11.48
CA VAL A 44 19.80 16.32 11.47
C VAL A 44 18.35 16.71 11.25
N GLY A 45 17.81 16.40 10.06
CA GLY A 45 16.45 16.77 9.72
C GLY A 45 15.54 16.21 10.79
N VAL A 46 14.77 17.09 11.43
CA VAL A 46 13.82 16.67 12.44
C VAL A 46 12.82 15.78 11.73
N VAL A 47 12.93 14.46 11.94
CA VAL A 47 11.85 13.55 11.59
C VAL A 47 10.61 14.10 12.27
N PRO A 48 9.51 14.38 11.54
CA PRO A 48 8.30 14.85 12.19
C PRO A 48 7.95 13.88 13.31
N SER A 49 8.12 14.28 14.57
CA SER A 49 7.63 13.49 15.69
C SER A 49 6.12 13.60 15.66
N VAL A 50 5.48 12.60 15.09
CA VAL A 50 4.01 12.49 15.12
C VAL A 50 3.65 12.03 16.53
N SER A 51 3.57 12.97 17.46
CA SER A 51 3.06 12.69 18.80
C SER A 51 1.55 12.45 18.71
N GLY A 52 1.13 11.18 18.66
CA GLY A 52 -0.28 10.78 18.84
C GLY A 52 -1.25 11.05 17.69
N GLY A 53 -0.78 11.43 16.50
CA GLY A 53 -1.62 11.63 15.31
C GLY A 53 -1.56 10.47 14.32
N ASP A 54 -2.54 10.38 13.41
CA ASP A 54 -2.57 9.43 12.30
C ASP A 54 -1.33 9.61 11.40
N LEU A 55 -0.68 8.50 11.04
CA LEU A 55 0.31 8.49 9.96
C LEU A 55 -0.43 8.67 8.63
N THR A 56 -0.34 9.87 8.06
CA THR A 56 -1.05 10.21 6.82
C THR A 56 -0.12 10.31 5.63
N THR A 57 -0.62 9.94 4.46
CA THR A 57 0.14 10.09 3.21
C THR A 57 -0.72 10.66 2.10
N VAL A 58 -0.06 11.33 1.17
CA VAL A 58 -0.58 11.75 -0.13
C VAL A 58 0.24 11.06 -1.22
N PHE A 59 -0.41 10.61 -2.28
CA PHE A 59 0.28 10.13 -3.47
C PHE A 59 0.48 11.26 -4.46
N LEU A 60 1.67 11.35 -5.03
CA LEU A 60 1.99 12.25 -6.14
C LEU A 60 2.66 11.45 -7.26
N GLY A 61 2.15 11.54 -8.48
CA GLY A 61 2.76 10.82 -9.59
C GLY A 61 1.89 10.74 -10.83
N ASP A 62 2.17 9.73 -11.63
CA ASP A 62 1.48 9.38 -12.86
C ASP A 62 0.45 8.24 -12.67
N SER A 63 0.25 7.41 -13.69
CA SER A 63 -0.66 6.26 -13.64
C SER A 63 -0.25 5.21 -12.59
N GLN A 64 1.03 5.09 -12.26
CA GLN A 64 1.50 4.18 -11.21
C GLN A 64 0.90 4.54 -9.86
N MET A 65 0.72 5.83 -9.57
CA MET A 65 0.08 6.29 -8.35
C MET A 65 -1.45 6.42 -8.51
N ALA A 66 -1.92 6.89 -9.68
CA ALA A 66 -3.36 7.02 -9.95
C ALA A 66 -4.10 5.67 -9.78
N PHE A 67 -3.48 4.59 -10.24
CA PHE A 67 -4.10 3.26 -10.23
C PHE A 67 -3.97 2.52 -8.89
N GLN A 68 -3.41 3.14 -7.86
CA GLN A 68 -3.44 2.60 -6.50
C GLN A 68 -4.85 2.56 -5.92
N THR A 69 -5.75 3.45 -6.38
CA THR A 69 -7.12 3.56 -5.89
C THR A 69 -8.13 3.41 -7.00
N GLU A 70 -9.34 2.94 -6.66
CA GLU A 70 -10.49 3.00 -7.54
C GLU A 70 -10.99 4.45 -7.69
N THR A 71 -11.56 4.79 -8.84
CA THR A 71 -12.12 6.13 -9.12
C THR A 71 -13.48 6.37 -8.46
N VAL A 72 -14.10 5.35 -7.88
CA VAL A 72 -15.39 5.42 -7.19
C VAL A 72 -15.15 5.56 -5.69
N PRO A 73 -15.90 6.37 -4.95
CA PRO A 73 -15.75 6.48 -3.50
C PRO A 73 -16.25 5.19 -2.81
N ILE A 74 -15.40 4.18 -2.79
CA ILE A 74 -15.63 2.94 -2.07
C ILE A 74 -14.72 2.99 -0.85
N PRO A 75 -15.22 2.75 0.38
CA PRO A 75 -14.41 2.80 1.59
C PRO A 75 -13.38 1.68 1.73
N PHE A 76 -13.26 0.82 0.73
CA PHE A 76 -12.27 -0.22 0.64
C PHE A 76 -11.53 -0.09 -0.69
N TYR A 77 -10.34 0.52 -0.66
CA TYR A 77 -9.55 0.71 -1.86
C TYR A 77 -8.48 -0.36 -1.95
N THR A 78 -8.67 -1.30 -2.84
CA THR A 78 -7.57 -2.05 -3.40
C THR A 78 -7.86 -2.38 -4.84
N LYS A 79 -7.33 -1.59 -5.75
CA LYS A 79 -7.10 -2.11 -7.09
C LYS A 79 -6.07 -3.24 -6.99
N ILE A 80 -6.20 -4.19 -7.90
CA ILE A 80 -5.19 -5.24 -8.14
C ILE A 80 -3.77 -4.64 -8.21
N ALA A 81 -3.62 -3.39 -8.68
CA ALA A 81 -2.38 -2.65 -8.84
C ALA A 81 -1.89 -1.89 -7.59
N GLY A 82 -2.60 -1.95 -6.47
CA GLY A 82 -2.34 -1.14 -5.28
C GLY A 82 -1.17 -1.59 -4.44
N PHE A 83 0.06 -1.39 -4.88
CA PHE A 83 1.26 -1.82 -4.16
C PHE A 83 1.47 -1.11 -2.82
N PHE A 84 1.05 0.14 -2.66
CA PHE A 84 1.09 0.82 -1.37
C PHE A 84 0.15 0.15 -0.36
N PHE A 85 -1.03 -0.27 -0.78
CA PHE A 85 -1.97 -0.95 0.13
C PHE A 85 -1.44 -2.30 0.59
N TRP A 86 -0.76 -3.05 -0.31
CA TRP A 86 -0.02 -4.24 0.08
C TRP A 86 1.06 -3.90 1.12
N ALA A 87 1.88 -2.88 0.85
CA ALA A 87 2.92 -2.43 1.78
C ALA A 87 2.35 -2.06 3.15
N ASN A 88 1.27 -1.28 3.16
CA ASN A 88 0.61 -0.85 4.38
C ASN A 88 0.04 -2.04 5.16
N ALA A 89 -0.61 -2.98 4.49
CA ALA A 89 -1.15 -4.18 5.12
C ALA A 89 -0.05 -5.10 5.68
N LEU A 90 1.06 -5.28 4.96
CA LEU A 90 2.22 -6.04 5.42
C LEU A 90 2.98 -5.37 6.57
N SER A 91 2.84 -4.04 6.73
CA SER A 91 3.47 -3.24 7.78
C SER A 91 2.57 -2.96 8.99
N GLY A 92 1.38 -3.55 9.06
CA GLY A 92 0.45 -3.37 10.18
C GLY A 92 -0.65 -2.33 9.96
N ALA A 93 -0.86 -1.85 8.75
CA ALA A 93 -1.95 -0.96 8.31
C ALA A 93 -2.06 0.38 9.08
N GLN A 94 -0.92 0.96 9.44
CA GLN A 94 -0.86 2.19 10.24
C GLN A 94 -1.06 3.48 9.43
N TRP A 95 -0.80 3.42 8.12
CA TRP A 95 -0.85 4.58 7.25
C TRP A 95 -2.25 4.81 6.68
N ARG A 96 -2.65 6.06 6.62
CA ARG A 96 -3.90 6.48 6.01
C ARG A 96 -3.62 7.35 4.77
N LEU A 97 -4.05 6.88 3.61
CA LEU A 97 -4.07 7.71 2.40
C LEU A 97 -5.17 8.78 2.55
N ILE A 98 -4.80 10.05 2.46
CA ILE A 98 -5.74 11.17 2.57
C ILE A 98 -6.01 11.86 1.23
N ARG A 99 -5.13 11.68 0.25
CA ARG A 99 -5.33 12.16 -1.13
C ARG A 99 -4.51 11.32 -2.11
N ASN A 100 -5.14 10.87 -3.18
CA ASN A 100 -4.42 10.39 -4.35
C ASN A 100 -4.34 11.51 -5.38
N ALA A 101 -3.15 12.10 -5.54
CA ALA A 101 -2.80 13.09 -6.56
C ALA A 101 -2.01 12.46 -7.73
N GLY A 102 -2.13 11.16 -7.95
CA GLY A 102 -1.68 10.50 -9.17
C GLY A 102 -2.57 10.87 -10.36
N VAL A 103 -1.98 11.20 -11.50
CA VAL A 103 -2.71 11.49 -12.75
C VAL A 103 -2.08 10.73 -13.90
N GLY A 104 -2.86 9.83 -14.51
CA GLY A 104 -2.41 9.01 -15.63
C GLY A 104 -1.79 9.82 -16.75
N GLY A 105 -0.64 9.39 -17.25
CA GLY A 105 0.08 10.05 -18.31
C GLY A 105 0.93 11.27 -17.91
N ASN A 106 0.80 11.81 -16.70
CA ASN A 106 1.59 12.98 -16.30
C ASN A 106 3.09 12.72 -16.36
N ASN A 107 3.83 13.74 -16.79
CA ASN A 107 5.27 13.86 -16.65
C ASN A 107 5.66 14.65 -15.39
N THR A 108 6.96 14.78 -15.12
CA THR A 108 7.48 15.47 -13.93
C THR A 108 7.09 16.94 -13.87
N ALA A 109 7.00 17.67 -15.00
CA ALA A 109 6.60 19.06 -15.01
C ALA A 109 5.14 19.25 -14.56
N GLN A 110 4.26 18.37 -15.02
CA GLN A 110 2.85 18.40 -14.65
C GLN A 110 2.65 18.01 -13.18
N ALA A 111 3.40 17.03 -12.67
CA ALA A 111 3.36 16.67 -11.26
C ALA A 111 3.85 17.83 -10.37
N LEU A 112 4.95 18.51 -10.75
CA LEU A 112 5.48 19.67 -10.04
C LEU A 112 4.44 20.82 -9.94
N ALA A 113 3.74 21.09 -11.02
CA ALA A 113 2.74 22.16 -11.10
C ALA A 113 1.53 21.94 -10.15
N ARG A 114 1.25 20.69 -9.73
CA ARG A 114 0.08 20.35 -8.92
C ARG A 114 0.34 20.29 -7.41
N ILE A 115 1.59 20.37 -6.96
CA ILE A 115 1.95 20.21 -5.55
C ILE A 115 1.21 21.19 -4.64
N ASP A 116 1.13 22.48 -5.02
CA ASP A 116 0.51 23.52 -4.21
C ASP A 116 -0.98 23.30 -3.97
N GLY A 117 -1.69 22.77 -4.96
CA GLY A 117 -3.13 22.54 -4.85
C GLY A 117 -3.51 21.14 -4.36
N GLU A 118 -2.66 20.14 -4.59
CA GLU A 118 -3.06 18.75 -4.40
C GLU A 118 -2.26 18.00 -3.32
N VAL A 119 -1.18 18.58 -2.80
CA VAL A 119 -0.37 17.98 -1.73
C VAL A 119 -0.28 18.87 -0.51
N LEU A 120 0.20 20.11 -0.66
CA LEU A 120 0.48 20.99 0.48
C LEU A 120 -0.73 21.33 1.35
N PRO A 121 -1.95 21.52 0.81
CA PRO A 121 -3.13 21.82 1.63
C PRO A 121 -3.50 20.71 2.61
N TYR A 122 -3.13 19.47 2.32
CA TYR A 122 -3.45 18.30 3.15
C TYR A 122 -2.48 18.10 4.32
N ARG A 123 -1.32 18.75 4.30
CA ARG A 123 -0.27 18.65 5.34
C ARG A 123 0.00 17.19 5.77
N PRO A 124 0.27 16.28 4.83
CA PRO A 124 0.48 14.87 5.18
C PRO A 124 1.76 14.68 5.97
N THR A 125 1.81 13.60 6.76
CA THR A 125 3.06 13.13 7.39
C THR A 125 4.12 12.77 6.34
N ALA A 126 3.67 12.13 5.24
CA ALA A 126 4.55 11.75 4.12
C ALA A 126 3.87 11.98 2.76
N CYS A 127 4.70 12.08 1.72
CA CYS A 127 4.27 12.04 0.33
C CYS A 127 4.99 10.89 -0.38
N ASP A 128 4.22 10.00 -0.98
CA ASP A 128 4.71 8.91 -1.81
C ASP A 128 4.80 9.38 -3.25
N VAL A 129 6.01 9.42 -3.81
CA VAL A 129 6.28 10.00 -5.14
C VAL A 129 6.77 8.92 -6.09
N CYS A 130 6.00 8.67 -7.17
CA CYS A 130 6.40 7.81 -8.29
C CYS A 130 6.07 8.51 -9.60
N ILE A 131 7.08 9.01 -10.31
CA ILE A 131 6.93 9.83 -11.53
C ILE A 131 8.21 9.77 -12.37
N GLY A 132 8.09 9.89 -13.70
CA GLY A 132 9.23 10.00 -14.62
C GLY A 132 9.18 9.07 -15.82
N THR A 133 8.33 8.04 -15.80
CA THR A 133 8.21 7.12 -16.95
C THR A 133 7.70 7.84 -18.21
N ASN A 134 6.78 8.80 -18.07
CA ASN A 134 6.21 9.55 -19.19
C ASN A 134 7.11 10.68 -19.69
N ASP A 135 8.15 11.02 -18.96
CA ASP A 135 9.22 11.90 -19.43
C ASP A 135 10.09 11.21 -20.48
N VAL A 136 10.17 9.89 -20.43
CA VAL A 136 10.98 9.04 -21.32
C VAL A 136 10.16 8.48 -22.48
N VAL A 137 8.95 7.98 -22.17
CA VAL A 137 8.02 7.41 -23.15
C VAL A 137 6.68 8.10 -23.02
N PRO A 138 6.18 8.77 -24.07
CA PRO A 138 4.96 9.55 -23.93
C PRO A 138 3.76 8.69 -23.61
N GLY A 139 2.96 9.15 -22.65
CA GLY A 139 1.66 8.59 -22.31
C GLY A 139 0.54 9.31 -23.07
N GLY A 140 0.09 8.78 -24.20
CA GLY A 140 -0.96 9.42 -24.99
C GLY A 140 -0.49 10.70 -25.71
N ALA A 141 -1.15 11.85 -25.49
CA ALA A 141 -0.86 13.13 -26.12
C ALA A 141 0.29 13.93 -25.45
N ILE A 142 0.96 13.36 -24.47
CA ILE A 142 1.99 14.05 -23.69
C ILE A 142 3.34 13.89 -24.34
N THR A 143 4.07 14.98 -24.45
CA THR A 143 5.43 14.99 -25.00
C THR A 143 6.45 14.56 -23.95
N THR A 144 7.46 13.80 -24.37
CA THR A 144 8.64 13.49 -23.56
C THR A 144 9.37 14.77 -23.19
N LEU A 145 10.06 14.75 -22.05
CA LEU A 145 10.91 15.87 -21.64
C LEU A 145 12.39 15.55 -21.91
N PRO A 146 13.24 16.55 -22.14
CA PRO A 146 14.69 16.36 -22.09
C PRO A 146 15.11 15.78 -20.72
N GLN A 147 16.16 14.96 -20.70
CA GLN A 147 16.64 14.32 -19.46
C GLN A 147 16.96 15.35 -18.37
N GLU A 148 17.67 16.41 -18.73
CA GLU A 148 17.95 17.53 -17.80
C GLU A 148 16.69 18.09 -17.16
N GLN A 149 15.64 18.32 -17.95
CA GLN A 149 14.38 18.88 -17.44
C GLN A 149 13.69 17.91 -16.49
N THR A 150 13.76 16.61 -16.76
CA THR A 150 13.24 15.57 -15.87
C THR A 150 13.94 15.61 -14.52
N LEU A 151 15.28 15.62 -14.51
CA LEU A 151 16.07 15.66 -13.26
C LEU A 151 15.85 16.97 -12.49
N TYR A 152 15.75 18.09 -13.21
CA TYR A 152 15.42 19.40 -12.63
C TYR A 152 14.06 19.37 -11.93
N ASN A 153 13.02 18.87 -12.61
CA ASN A 153 11.68 18.79 -12.06
C ASN A 153 11.62 17.87 -10.83
N LEU A 154 12.31 16.74 -10.84
CA LEU A 154 12.39 15.84 -9.68
C LEU A 154 13.05 16.53 -8.48
N ALA A 155 14.18 17.22 -8.69
CA ALA A 155 14.81 18.01 -7.64
C ALA A 155 13.87 19.07 -7.05
N ALA A 156 13.13 19.77 -7.91
CA ALA A 156 12.18 20.80 -7.50
C ALA A 156 10.99 20.21 -6.71
N ILE A 157 10.44 19.05 -7.15
CA ILE A 157 9.39 18.31 -6.44
C ILE A 157 9.87 17.97 -5.03
N TYR A 158 11.03 17.32 -4.91
CA TYR A 158 11.56 16.88 -3.62
C TYR A 158 11.91 18.05 -2.71
N SER A 159 12.55 19.09 -3.25
CA SER A 159 12.87 20.32 -2.50
C SER A 159 11.62 20.99 -1.94
N LYS A 160 10.56 21.10 -2.74
CA LYS A 160 9.31 21.74 -2.35
C LYS A 160 8.59 20.98 -1.24
N LEU A 161 8.51 19.66 -1.34
CA LEU A 161 7.92 18.81 -0.31
C LEU A 161 8.71 18.86 1.00
N ARG A 162 10.04 18.77 0.92
CA ARG A 162 10.94 18.88 2.09
C ARG A 162 10.82 20.24 2.79
N SER A 163 10.77 21.33 2.01
CA SER A 163 10.61 22.68 2.55
C SER A 163 9.28 22.88 3.28
N ALA A 164 8.27 22.08 2.93
CA ALA A 164 6.99 22.04 3.64
C ALA A 164 6.99 21.11 4.86
N GLY A 165 8.13 20.50 5.22
CA GLY A 165 8.25 19.59 6.35
C GLY A 165 7.62 18.21 6.09
N ILE A 166 7.33 17.86 4.85
CA ILE A 166 6.71 16.58 4.47
C ILE A 166 7.83 15.55 4.24
N TRP A 167 7.73 14.38 4.89
CA TRP A 167 8.62 13.27 4.60
C TRP A 167 8.37 12.73 3.20
N VAL A 168 9.41 12.51 2.40
CA VAL A 168 9.24 12.02 1.03
C VAL A 168 9.70 10.57 0.92
N ARG A 169 8.81 9.68 0.46
CA ARG A 169 9.16 8.36 -0.02
C ARG A 169 9.22 8.41 -1.55
N ALA A 170 10.44 8.49 -2.07
CA ALA A 170 10.70 8.58 -3.50
C ALA A 170 10.95 7.19 -4.08
N TYR A 171 10.03 6.72 -4.89
CA TYR A 171 10.14 5.43 -5.56
C TYR A 171 11.00 5.56 -6.82
N SER A 172 11.78 4.52 -7.12
CA SER A 172 12.37 4.39 -8.45
C SER A 172 11.28 4.29 -9.51
N VAL A 173 11.55 4.84 -10.70
CA VAL A 173 10.72 4.63 -11.88
C VAL A 173 10.76 3.16 -12.25
N LEU A 174 9.60 2.55 -12.46
CA LEU A 174 9.49 1.12 -12.77
C LEU A 174 10.06 0.77 -14.15
N PRO A 175 10.51 -0.47 -14.35
CA PRO A 175 10.82 -0.98 -15.68
C PRO A 175 9.56 -0.99 -16.53
N ARG A 176 9.75 -0.92 -17.85
CA ARG A 176 8.64 -0.88 -18.82
C ARG A 176 8.96 -1.75 -20.02
N ALA A 177 7.97 -2.45 -20.56
CA ALA A 177 8.13 -3.18 -21.80
C ALA A 177 8.21 -2.22 -23.01
N GLY A 178 8.92 -2.66 -24.04
CA GLY A 178 8.99 -1.93 -25.33
C GLY A 178 9.89 -0.69 -25.33
N LEU A 179 10.77 -0.52 -24.35
CA LEU A 179 11.80 0.52 -24.36
C LEU A 179 12.89 0.18 -25.38
N ASP A 180 13.42 1.18 -26.04
CA ASP A 180 14.71 1.08 -26.73
C ASP A 180 15.88 1.27 -25.74
N ALA A 181 17.12 1.05 -26.20
CA ALA A 181 18.30 1.14 -25.35
C ALA A 181 18.52 2.56 -24.78
N THR A 182 18.17 3.61 -25.55
CA THR A 182 18.29 5.01 -25.09
C THR A 182 17.26 5.31 -24.00
N GLN A 183 16.04 4.88 -24.17
CA GLN A 183 14.97 5.04 -23.20
C GLN A 183 15.28 4.27 -21.90
N ALA A 184 15.78 3.05 -22.02
CA ALA A 184 16.22 2.25 -20.88
C ALA A 184 17.36 2.93 -20.10
N ALA A 185 18.36 3.45 -20.78
CA ALA A 185 19.46 4.21 -20.17
C ALA A 185 18.94 5.44 -19.42
N ARG A 186 17.96 6.16 -19.97
CA ARG A 186 17.32 7.31 -19.32
C ARG A 186 16.58 6.93 -18.03
N ILE A 187 15.85 5.82 -18.02
CA ILE A 187 15.19 5.31 -16.80
C ILE A 187 16.24 4.99 -15.71
N ILE A 188 17.33 4.34 -16.08
CA ILE A 188 18.43 4.02 -15.14
C ILE A 188 19.03 5.29 -14.57
N GLU A 189 19.29 6.30 -15.41
CA GLU A 189 19.85 7.58 -14.98
C GLU A 189 18.89 8.35 -14.05
N ILE A 190 17.59 8.34 -14.32
CA ILE A 190 16.58 8.92 -13.43
C ILE A 190 16.62 8.22 -12.06
N ASN A 191 16.65 6.89 -12.04
CA ASN A 191 16.69 6.13 -10.78
C ASN A 191 18.00 6.37 -10.01
N ASP A 192 19.13 6.48 -10.69
CA ASP A 192 20.40 6.83 -10.07
C ASP A 192 20.39 8.26 -9.50
N PHE A 193 19.77 9.20 -10.21
CA PHE A 193 19.57 10.56 -9.70
C PHE A 193 18.71 10.55 -8.41
N ILE A 194 17.56 9.87 -8.40
CA ILE A 194 16.68 9.81 -7.23
C ILE A 194 17.44 9.22 -6.03
N ARG A 195 18.16 8.11 -6.25
CA ARG A 195 18.98 7.46 -5.23
C ARG A 195 20.05 8.41 -4.66
N LYS A 196 20.81 9.10 -5.52
CA LYS A 196 21.85 10.05 -5.13
C LYS A 196 21.27 11.28 -4.42
N TYR A 197 20.15 11.81 -4.90
CA TYR A 197 19.46 12.91 -4.24
C TYR A 197 19.14 12.56 -2.78
N TRP A 198 18.52 11.43 -2.54
CA TRP A 198 18.09 11.03 -1.21
C TRP A 198 19.25 10.51 -0.32
N SER A 199 20.36 10.10 -0.88
CA SER A 199 21.57 9.82 -0.09
C SER A 199 22.17 11.08 0.55
N ALA A 200 21.85 12.25 0.02
CA ALA A 200 22.33 13.54 0.51
C ALA A 200 21.31 14.29 1.39
N HIS A 201 20.13 13.73 1.65
CA HIS A 201 19.06 14.39 2.37
C HIS A 201 18.41 13.49 3.42
N SER A 202 18.03 14.08 4.58
CA SER A 202 17.49 13.33 5.72
C SER A 202 15.95 13.31 5.82
N ASN A 203 15.25 14.18 5.11
CA ASN A 203 13.78 14.32 5.23
C ASN A 203 13.01 13.47 4.20
N GLY A 204 13.52 12.30 3.91
CA GLY A 204 12.92 11.36 2.97
C GLY A 204 13.86 10.20 2.68
N GLU A 205 13.45 9.36 1.77
CA GLU A 205 14.16 8.14 1.43
C GLU A 205 13.90 7.72 -0.02
N TYR A 206 14.91 7.09 -0.62
CA TYR A 206 14.78 6.38 -1.88
C TYR A 206 14.34 4.96 -1.62
N ILE A 207 13.33 4.50 -2.34
CA ILE A 207 12.84 3.12 -2.27
C ILE A 207 12.98 2.48 -3.65
N ASP A 208 13.86 1.50 -3.75
CA ASP A 208 14.15 0.80 -5.01
C ASP A 208 13.09 -0.26 -5.30
N ILE A 209 12.02 0.14 -5.98
CA ILE A 209 11.00 -0.78 -6.46
C ILE A 209 11.32 -1.32 -7.87
N PHE A 210 12.27 -0.70 -8.60
CA PHE A 210 12.70 -1.13 -9.92
C PHE A 210 13.35 -2.51 -9.89
N SER A 211 14.28 -2.73 -8.97
CA SER A 211 15.07 -3.97 -8.87
C SER A 211 14.22 -5.23 -8.63
N GLY A 212 13.08 -5.08 -7.95
CA GLY A 212 12.15 -6.19 -7.73
C GLY A 212 11.40 -6.63 -8.99
N ILE A 213 11.24 -5.74 -9.95
CA ILE A 213 10.38 -5.91 -11.14
C ILE A 213 11.18 -6.15 -12.41
N VAL A 214 12.37 -5.55 -12.55
CA VAL A 214 13.18 -5.65 -13.77
C VAL A 214 13.69 -7.06 -14.03
N ASP A 215 13.65 -7.49 -15.27
CA ASP A 215 14.37 -8.66 -15.76
C ASP A 215 15.81 -8.24 -16.08
N TYR A 216 16.76 -8.66 -15.28
CA TYR A 216 18.18 -8.35 -15.46
C TYR A 216 18.81 -9.04 -16.69
N ALA A 217 18.15 -10.01 -17.30
CA ALA A 217 18.56 -10.57 -18.59
C ALA A 217 18.19 -9.65 -19.77
N SER A 218 17.28 -8.70 -19.56
CA SER A 218 16.88 -7.73 -20.58
C SER A 218 17.91 -6.60 -20.73
N THR A 219 18.28 -6.27 -21.95
CA THR A 219 19.13 -5.13 -22.29
C THR A 219 18.38 -3.80 -22.35
N THR A 220 17.05 -3.84 -22.26
CA THR A 220 16.16 -2.67 -22.36
C THR A 220 15.27 -2.48 -21.14
N CYS A 221 15.68 -2.99 -19.98
CA CYS A 221 14.92 -2.86 -18.73
C CYS A 221 13.49 -3.42 -18.81
N ALA A 222 13.27 -4.51 -19.55
CA ALA A 222 11.97 -5.16 -19.58
C ALA A 222 11.59 -5.66 -18.17
N PRO A 223 10.30 -5.66 -17.81
CA PRO A 223 9.85 -6.26 -16.56
C PRO A 223 9.90 -7.79 -16.63
N LYS A 224 10.08 -8.44 -15.48
CA LYS A 224 9.85 -9.88 -15.33
C LYS A 224 8.44 -10.25 -15.78
N ALA A 225 8.32 -11.40 -16.46
CA ALA A 225 7.03 -11.88 -16.94
C ALA A 225 6.00 -12.04 -15.81
N GLY A 226 4.76 -11.64 -16.07
CA GLY A 226 3.62 -11.81 -15.15
C GLY A 226 3.54 -10.77 -14.02
N LEU A 227 4.49 -9.84 -13.88
CA LEU A 227 4.44 -8.81 -12.84
C LEU A 227 3.65 -7.57 -13.28
N LEU A 228 3.74 -7.21 -14.56
CA LEU A 228 2.99 -6.09 -15.13
C LEU A 228 1.90 -6.60 -16.08
N LEU A 229 0.71 -5.99 -16.04
CA LEU A 229 -0.47 -6.42 -16.82
C LEU A 229 -0.34 -6.11 -18.32
N ASP A 230 0.14 -4.91 -18.62
CA ASP A 230 0.22 -4.35 -19.97
C ASP A 230 1.67 -3.94 -20.33
N GLY A 231 2.63 -4.49 -19.61
CA GLY A 231 4.04 -4.13 -19.74
C GLY A 231 4.44 -2.82 -19.07
N THR A 232 3.49 -2.11 -18.42
CA THR A 232 3.70 -0.82 -17.74
C THR A 232 3.15 -0.83 -16.32
N HIS A 233 1.92 -1.28 -16.12
CA HIS A 233 1.20 -1.20 -14.85
C HIS A 233 1.19 -2.53 -14.11
N CYS A 234 1.31 -2.46 -12.79
CA CYS A 234 1.36 -3.65 -11.95
C CYS A 234 0.10 -4.51 -12.06
N GLY A 235 0.30 -5.82 -12.17
CA GLY A 235 -0.69 -6.82 -11.82
C GLY A 235 -0.69 -7.09 -10.31
N ASN A 236 -1.52 -8.02 -9.86
CA ASN A 236 -1.62 -8.43 -8.47
C ASN A 236 -0.28 -8.94 -7.90
N VAL A 237 0.45 -9.77 -8.65
CA VAL A 237 1.76 -10.31 -8.24
C VAL A 237 2.82 -9.21 -8.19
N GLY A 238 2.84 -8.31 -9.17
CA GLY A 238 3.74 -7.15 -9.18
C GLY A 238 3.46 -6.19 -8.03
N ALA A 239 2.18 -5.91 -7.76
CA ALA A 239 1.77 -5.07 -6.64
C ALA A 239 2.17 -5.67 -5.28
N PHE A 240 2.00 -6.98 -5.09
CA PHE A 240 2.46 -7.68 -3.90
C PHE A 240 3.99 -7.63 -3.77
N THR A 241 4.72 -7.88 -4.88
CA THR A 241 6.19 -7.83 -4.90
C THR A 241 6.71 -6.45 -4.50
N ILE A 242 6.19 -5.39 -5.11
CA ILE A 242 6.54 -4.01 -4.76
C ILE A 242 6.13 -3.69 -3.33
N GLY A 243 4.92 -4.09 -2.92
CA GLY A 243 4.41 -3.88 -1.56
C GLY A 243 5.33 -4.50 -0.51
N SER A 244 5.86 -5.70 -0.78
CA SER A 244 6.81 -6.38 0.11
C SER A 244 8.14 -5.62 0.23
N ILE A 245 8.59 -4.94 -0.84
CA ILE A 245 9.78 -4.08 -0.81
C ILE A 245 9.53 -2.81 0.01
N ILE A 246 8.36 -2.21 -0.11
CA ILE A 246 8.01 -0.95 0.57
C ILE A 246 7.68 -1.17 2.06
N ALA A 247 7.12 -2.32 2.44
CA ALA A 247 6.61 -2.58 3.79
C ALA A 247 7.61 -2.27 4.92
N PRO A 248 8.91 -2.62 4.85
CA PRO A 248 9.89 -2.27 5.88
C PRO A 248 10.03 -0.76 6.11
N TYR A 249 9.89 0.06 5.07
CA TYR A 249 9.95 1.52 5.18
C TYR A 249 8.74 2.11 5.89
N LEU A 250 7.54 1.54 5.65
CA LEU A 250 6.32 1.91 6.36
C LEU A 250 6.32 1.42 7.82
N ALA A 251 7.06 0.34 8.09
CA ALA A 251 7.22 -0.26 9.42
C ALA A 251 8.41 0.29 10.20
N ALA A 252 9.18 1.23 9.67
CA ALA A 252 10.41 1.71 10.30
C ALA A 252 10.16 2.33 11.69
N ASP A 253 11.12 2.15 12.61
CA ASP A 253 11.01 2.56 14.02
C ASP A 253 10.84 4.08 14.23
N ARG A 254 11.17 4.87 13.20
CA ARG A 254 10.91 6.32 13.20
C ARG A 254 9.43 6.68 13.31
N TRP A 255 8.54 5.73 13.01
CA TRP A 255 7.10 5.93 13.08
C TRP A 255 6.54 5.36 14.38
N VAL A 256 6.01 6.21 15.25
CA VAL A 256 5.29 5.74 16.45
C VAL A 256 4.00 5.07 16.01
N ARG A 257 3.81 3.82 16.44
CA ARG A 257 2.68 2.99 16.04
C ARG A 257 1.96 2.41 17.24
N ASN A 258 0.64 2.52 17.23
CA ASN A 258 -0.22 1.81 18.17
C ASN A 258 -0.86 0.62 17.45
N SER A 259 -1.02 -0.51 18.14
CA SER A 259 -1.77 -1.62 17.57
C SER A 259 -3.22 -1.21 17.33
N ILE A 260 -3.70 -1.42 16.10
CA ILE A 260 -5.11 -1.20 15.74
C ILE A 260 -5.99 -2.43 16.01
N LEU A 261 -5.34 -3.56 16.33
CA LEU A 261 -6.04 -4.83 16.51
C LEU A 261 -6.60 -4.96 17.93
N PRO A 262 -7.78 -5.59 18.11
CA PRO A 262 -8.31 -5.92 19.42
C PRO A 262 -7.30 -6.73 20.25
N SER A 263 -7.22 -6.44 21.55
CA SER A 263 -6.31 -7.09 22.48
C SER A 263 -7.01 -7.90 23.58
N SER A 264 -8.34 -7.88 23.65
CA SER A 264 -9.12 -8.64 24.63
C SER A 264 -10.53 -8.98 24.14
N VAL A 265 -11.13 -10.01 24.71
CA VAL A 265 -12.55 -10.37 24.47
C VAL A 265 -13.51 -9.32 25.02
N ALA A 266 -13.10 -8.50 26.00
CA ALA A 266 -13.90 -7.39 26.51
C ALA A 266 -14.18 -6.30 25.45
N GLN A 267 -13.52 -6.36 24.30
CA GLN A 267 -13.79 -5.50 23.14
C GLN A 267 -14.94 -6.01 22.25
N ASP A 268 -15.58 -7.13 22.56
CA ASP A 268 -16.83 -7.57 21.89
C ASP A 268 -18.03 -6.77 22.43
N TYR A 269 -18.71 -6.04 21.55
CA TYR A 269 -19.89 -5.23 21.90
C TYR A 269 -21.03 -6.06 22.53
N ALA A 270 -21.21 -7.31 22.14
CA ALA A 270 -22.24 -8.18 22.69
C ALA A 270 -21.93 -8.58 24.16
N ILE A 271 -20.65 -8.51 24.57
CA ILE A 271 -20.21 -8.77 25.95
C ILE A 271 -20.18 -7.46 26.74
N ASN A 272 -19.74 -6.35 26.08
CA ASN A 272 -19.61 -5.05 26.71
C ASN A 272 -19.97 -3.92 25.73
N SER A 273 -21.22 -3.46 25.78
CA SER A 273 -21.74 -2.40 24.91
C SER A 273 -21.00 -1.05 25.04
N ALA A 274 -20.28 -0.81 26.13
CA ALA A 274 -19.48 0.40 26.31
C ALA A 274 -18.24 0.45 25.42
N VAL A 275 -17.82 -0.68 24.87
CA VAL A 275 -16.63 -0.77 23.99
C VAL A 275 -16.94 -0.39 22.54
N ALA A 276 -18.21 -0.44 22.14
CA ALA A 276 -18.68 -0.11 20.79
C ALA A 276 -17.92 -0.82 19.63
N GLN A 277 -17.62 -2.11 19.82
CA GLN A 277 -17.09 -3.02 18.81
C GLN A 277 -18.21 -3.96 18.36
N TYR A 278 -18.49 -4.10 17.07
CA TYR A 278 -19.70 -4.72 16.54
C TYR A 278 -19.52 -6.11 15.93
N ALA A 279 -18.30 -6.59 15.70
CA ALA A 279 -18.08 -7.96 15.29
C ALA A 279 -18.14 -8.89 16.52
N ARG A 280 -18.91 -9.98 16.42
CA ARG A 280 -18.96 -10.98 17.49
C ARG A 280 -17.64 -11.77 17.50
N ASN A 281 -17.14 -12.04 18.71
CA ASN A 281 -15.99 -12.90 18.94
C ASN A 281 -14.69 -12.52 18.17
N PRO A 282 -14.16 -11.30 18.30
CA PRO A 282 -12.94 -10.86 17.60
C PRO A 282 -11.71 -11.70 17.98
N MET A 283 -11.75 -12.40 19.11
CA MET A 283 -10.66 -13.24 19.62
C MET A 283 -10.72 -14.69 19.15
N CYS A 284 -11.65 -15.06 18.27
CA CYS A 284 -11.81 -16.41 17.73
C CYS A 284 -11.91 -17.50 18.83
N THR A 285 -12.61 -17.22 19.94
CA THR A 285 -12.81 -18.18 21.04
C THR A 285 -13.93 -19.18 20.72
N GLY A 286 -13.96 -20.31 21.47
CA GLY A 286 -14.93 -21.36 21.26
C GLY A 286 -14.72 -22.21 20.02
N THR A 287 -15.61 -23.14 19.78
CA THR A 287 -15.53 -24.10 18.66
C THR A 287 -16.90 -24.47 18.08
N SER A 288 -17.94 -23.70 18.43
CA SER A 288 -19.35 -23.96 18.08
C SER A 288 -19.83 -23.22 16.83
N GLY A 289 -18.91 -22.69 16.01
CA GLY A 289 -19.24 -22.08 14.72
C GLY A 289 -19.90 -23.05 13.75
N THR A 290 -20.67 -22.54 12.82
CA THR A 290 -21.41 -23.32 11.85
C THR A 290 -20.55 -23.69 10.64
N LEU A 291 -20.47 -24.98 10.32
CA LEU A 291 -19.79 -25.50 9.14
C LEU A 291 -20.83 -26.03 8.16
N GLN A 292 -20.91 -25.46 6.96
CA GLN A 292 -21.72 -26.00 5.86
C GLN A 292 -20.98 -27.11 5.11
N SER A 293 -21.67 -27.82 4.21
CA SER A 293 -21.11 -28.92 3.42
C SER A 293 -19.77 -28.58 2.75
N GLY A 294 -18.81 -29.49 2.73
CA GLY A 294 -17.46 -29.28 2.24
C GLY A 294 -16.49 -28.72 3.29
N ASN A 295 -16.98 -28.35 4.47
CA ASN A 295 -16.19 -27.89 5.59
C ASN A 295 -16.20 -28.93 6.71
N THR A 296 -15.03 -29.16 7.35
CA THR A 296 -14.86 -30.10 8.47
C THR A 296 -14.04 -29.48 9.58
N GLY A 297 -13.98 -30.12 10.75
CA GLY A 297 -13.22 -29.63 11.91
C GLY A 297 -14.04 -28.70 12.81
N SER A 298 -13.47 -27.60 13.30
CA SER A 298 -14.10 -26.67 14.24
C SER A 298 -13.87 -25.22 13.86
N ALA A 299 -14.92 -24.40 13.86
CA ALA A 299 -14.84 -22.95 13.67
C ALA A 299 -15.13 -22.21 14.99
N PRO A 300 -14.60 -20.99 15.20
CA PRO A 300 -14.90 -20.17 16.36
C PRO A 300 -16.41 -19.91 16.50
N ASP A 301 -16.86 -19.66 17.72
CA ASP A 301 -18.23 -19.24 17.96
C ASP A 301 -18.59 -18.00 17.12
N TYR A 302 -19.83 -17.93 16.64
CA TYR A 302 -20.33 -16.84 15.76
C TYR A 302 -19.69 -16.76 14.35
N PHE A 303 -18.95 -17.79 13.92
CA PHE A 303 -18.48 -17.90 12.56
C PHE A 303 -19.33 -18.90 11.78
N THR A 304 -19.59 -18.59 10.50
CA THR A 304 -20.24 -19.51 9.56
C THR A 304 -19.33 -19.72 8.35
N ALA A 305 -18.92 -20.96 8.11
CA ALA A 305 -18.20 -21.36 6.91
C ALA A 305 -19.20 -21.81 5.86
N PHE A 306 -19.20 -21.13 4.70
CA PHE A 306 -20.12 -21.44 3.59
C PHE A 306 -19.53 -22.51 2.68
N THR A 307 -20.42 -23.27 2.06
CA THR A 307 -20.06 -24.18 0.98
C THR A 307 -19.49 -23.40 -0.20
N ALA A 308 -18.35 -23.84 -0.70
CA ALA A 308 -17.78 -23.34 -1.96
C ALA A 308 -17.58 -24.52 -2.92
N ALA A 309 -18.14 -24.42 -4.12
CA ALA A 309 -18.02 -25.48 -5.14
C ALA A 309 -16.53 -25.78 -5.44
N GLY A 310 -16.16 -27.04 -5.42
CA GLY A 310 -14.80 -27.49 -5.70
C GLY A 310 -13.76 -27.17 -4.63
N VAL A 311 -14.18 -26.76 -3.42
CA VAL A 311 -13.28 -26.50 -2.29
C VAL A 311 -13.64 -27.36 -1.10
N SER A 312 -12.65 -28.02 -0.53
CA SER A 312 -12.72 -28.62 0.80
C SER A 312 -11.90 -27.81 1.79
N THR A 313 -12.42 -27.60 3.00
CA THR A 313 -11.73 -26.84 4.04
C THR A 313 -11.76 -27.61 5.35
N VAL A 314 -10.59 -27.76 5.96
CA VAL A 314 -10.47 -28.24 7.35
C VAL A 314 -10.25 -27.03 8.25
N HIS A 315 -11.15 -26.83 9.21
CA HIS A 315 -11.13 -25.74 10.18
C HIS A 315 -10.53 -26.19 11.51
N SER A 316 -9.75 -25.32 12.13
CA SER A 316 -9.28 -25.51 13.49
C SER A 316 -9.13 -24.17 14.22
N VAL A 317 -9.19 -24.21 15.55
CA VAL A 317 -9.01 -23.05 16.43
C VAL A 317 -7.85 -23.35 17.37
N ALA A 318 -6.89 -22.42 17.45
CA ALA A 318 -5.76 -22.56 18.35
C ALA A 318 -5.27 -21.18 18.85
N ALA A 319 -4.52 -21.16 19.96
CA ALA A 319 -4.02 -19.93 20.56
C ALA A 319 -3.04 -19.19 19.65
N ASN A 320 -3.11 -17.86 19.65
CA ASN A 320 -2.11 -17.01 19.01
C ASN A 320 -0.77 -17.12 19.76
N ALA A 321 0.34 -16.99 19.02
CA ALA A 321 1.68 -17.10 19.60
C ALA A 321 1.99 -16.00 20.65
N ASP A 322 1.35 -14.85 20.54
CA ASP A 322 1.46 -13.74 21.50
C ASP A 322 0.57 -13.89 22.76
N GLY A 323 -0.17 -14.99 22.85
CA GLY A 323 -1.07 -15.27 23.97
C GLY A 323 -2.36 -14.46 23.96
N ILE A 324 -2.62 -13.65 22.94
CA ILE A 324 -3.82 -12.80 22.86
C ILE A 324 -4.85 -13.45 21.95
N GLY A 325 -5.85 -14.11 22.55
CA GLY A 325 -6.92 -14.82 21.83
C GLY A 325 -6.43 -15.99 20.99
N ASN A 326 -7.26 -16.42 20.07
CA ASN A 326 -7.00 -17.54 19.18
C ASN A 326 -6.95 -17.07 17.70
N TYR A 327 -6.45 -17.92 16.86
CA TYR A 327 -6.67 -17.83 15.41
C TYR A 327 -7.62 -18.92 14.93
N HIS A 328 -8.37 -18.61 13.89
CA HIS A 328 -9.13 -19.57 13.10
C HIS A 328 -8.29 -19.99 11.90
N GLN A 329 -7.84 -21.23 11.85
CA GLN A 329 -7.05 -21.77 10.74
C GLN A 329 -7.96 -22.49 9.75
N LEU A 330 -7.71 -22.24 8.46
CA LEU A 330 -8.37 -22.84 7.31
C LEU A 330 -7.32 -23.52 6.45
N ALA A 331 -7.30 -24.85 6.43
CA ALA A 331 -6.51 -25.61 5.47
C ALA A 331 -7.43 -25.95 4.29
N MET A 332 -7.21 -25.30 3.15
CA MET A 332 -8.10 -25.32 1.99
C MET A 332 -7.44 -26.08 0.84
N THR A 333 -8.25 -26.87 0.12
CA THR A 333 -7.87 -27.49 -1.17
C THR A 333 -8.95 -27.15 -2.18
N ALA A 334 -8.56 -26.50 -3.27
CA ALA A 334 -9.42 -26.13 -4.37
C ALA A 334 -9.13 -27.01 -5.61
N SER A 335 -10.15 -27.49 -6.27
CA SER A 335 -10.04 -28.28 -7.51
C SER A 335 -10.09 -27.41 -8.78
N ALA A 336 -10.44 -26.13 -8.63
CA ALA A 336 -10.54 -25.12 -9.70
C ALA A 336 -10.46 -23.73 -9.10
N ALA A 337 -10.55 -22.69 -9.92
CA ALA A 337 -10.74 -21.31 -9.48
C ALA A 337 -11.98 -21.18 -8.59
N ALA A 338 -11.84 -20.61 -7.40
CA ALA A 338 -12.90 -20.55 -6.41
C ALA A 338 -12.65 -19.46 -5.36
N ALA A 339 -13.70 -19.03 -4.67
CA ALA A 339 -13.64 -18.02 -3.61
C ALA A 339 -14.39 -18.50 -2.35
N PRO A 340 -13.83 -19.46 -1.58
CA PRO A 340 -14.43 -19.85 -0.31
C PRO A 340 -14.48 -18.68 0.68
N ASN A 341 -15.56 -18.61 1.45
CA ASN A 341 -15.76 -17.52 2.39
C ASN A 341 -16.30 -18.01 3.75
N ASN A 342 -16.05 -17.19 4.77
CA ASN A 342 -16.60 -17.34 6.10
C ASN A 342 -17.22 -16.01 6.52
N GLN A 343 -18.39 -16.05 7.10
CA GLN A 343 -19.08 -14.89 7.64
C GLN A 343 -18.84 -14.80 9.15
N ILE A 344 -18.60 -13.58 9.62
CA ILE A 344 -18.60 -13.25 11.05
C ILE A 344 -19.97 -12.66 11.37
N THR A 345 -20.62 -13.18 12.40
CA THR A 345 -21.87 -12.60 12.93
C THR A 345 -21.59 -11.22 13.52
N LEU A 346 -22.43 -10.26 13.22
CA LEU A 346 -22.34 -8.90 13.69
C LEU A 346 -23.38 -8.61 14.76
N SER A 347 -23.04 -7.77 15.73
CA SER A 347 -24.00 -7.09 16.60
C SER A 347 -24.67 -5.95 15.82
N SER A 348 -25.82 -5.47 16.29
CA SER A 348 -26.50 -4.31 15.67
C SER A 348 -25.61 -3.07 15.73
N ILE A 349 -25.36 -2.47 14.57
CA ILE A 349 -24.61 -1.20 14.46
C ILE A 349 -25.64 -0.06 14.47
N PRO A 350 -25.53 0.92 15.37
CA PRO A 350 -26.48 2.04 15.43
C PRO A 350 -26.45 2.90 14.19
N ASP A 351 -27.59 3.52 13.85
CA ASP A 351 -27.68 4.53 12.80
C ASP A 351 -26.83 5.76 13.19
N GLY A 352 -26.17 6.36 12.22
CA GLY A 352 -25.22 7.46 12.41
C GLY A 352 -23.82 7.04 12.87
N ALA A 353 -23.60 5.78 13.22
CA ALA A 353 -22.29 5.31 13.61
C ALA A 353 -21.31 5.31 12.43
N THR A 354 -20.13 5.88 12.64
CA THR A 354 -18.98 5.79 11.72
C THR A 354 -17.94 4.85 12.33
N PHE A 355 -17.56 3.83 11.57
CA PHE A 355 -16.72 2.73 12.05
C PHE A 355 -15.69 2.32 10.99
N GLN A 356 -14.71 1.54 11.41
CA GLN A 356 -13.72 0.89 10.53
C GLN A 356 -13.68 -0.61 10.83
N VAL A 357 -13.37 -1.38 9.80
CA VAL A 357 -13.12 -2.82 9.92
C VAL A 357 -11.63 -3.05 10.02
N VAL A 358 -11.21 -3.84 11.00
CA VAL A 358 -9.82 -4.24 11.21
C VAL A 358 -9.72 -5.74 11.38
N GLY A 359 -8.55 -6.31 11.13
CA GLY A 359 -8.30 -7.74 11.33
C GLY A 359 -6.94 -8.16 10.81
N GLN A 360 -6.57 -9.39 11.08
CA GLN A 360 -5.28 -9.94 10.67
C GLN A 360 -5.44 -11.31 10.04
N VAL A 361 -4.70 -11.54 8.96
CA VAL A 361 -4.61 -12.81 8.25
C VAL A 361 -3.14 -13.18 8.09
N THR A 362 -2.79 -14.42 8.39
CA THR A 362 -1.47 -14.99 8.05
C THR A 362 -1.66 -16.09 7.02
N ILE A 363 -1.05 -15.95 5.87
CA ILE A 363 -0.96 -16.99 4.84
C ILE A 363 0.31 -17.78 5.14
N LEU A 364 0.18 -19.10 5.37
CA LEU A 364 1.34 -19.93 5.63
C LEU A 364 2.11 -20.23 4.33
N ALA A 365 3.41 -20.46 4.47
CA ALA A 365 4.28 -20.85 3.36
C ALA A 365 3.75 -22.09 2.63
N GLY A 366 4.01 -22.16 1.33
CA GLY A 366 3.60 -23.28 0.48
C GLY A 366 2.19 -23.16 -0.10
N ALA A 367 1.54 -22.00 0.00
CA ALA A 367 0.29 -21.74 -0.71
C ALA A 367 0.49 -21.83 -2.23
N THR A 368 -0.41 -22.53 -2.91
CA THR A 368 -0.42 -22.70 -4.37
C THR A 368 -1.73 -22.19 -4.94
N SER A 369 -1.67 -21.52 -6.08
CA SER A 369 -2.83 -20.94 -6.78
C SER A 369 -3.69 -19.99 -5.93
N LEU A 370 -3.18 -19.52 -4.80
CA LEU A 370 -3.84 -18.49 -3.99
C LEU A 370 -3.57 -17.13 -4.60
N ALA A 371 -4.58 -16.53 -5.20
CA ALA A 371 -4.48 -15.22 -5.83
C ALA A 371 -4.79 -14.06 -4.88
N GLY A 372 -5.38 -14.35 -3.72
CA GLY A 372 -5.66 -13.33 -2.71
C GLY A 372 -6.39 -13.82 -1.49
N VAL A 373 -6.36 -13.00 -0.46
CA VAL A 373 -7.18 -13.11 0.74
C VAL A 373 -7.88 -11.77 0.95
N GLY A 374 -9.15 -11.77 1.25
CA GLY A 374 -9.96 -10.57 1.25
C GLY A 374 -10.90 -10.47 2.42
N LEU A 375 -11.36 -9.25 2.66
CA LEU A 375 -12.41 -8.92 3.59
C LEU A 375 -13.51 -8.20 2.81
N GLN A 376 -14.72 -8.77 2.79
CA GLN A 376 -15.88 -8.13 2.16
C GLN A 376 -16.83 -7.67 3.24
N PHE A 377 -17.18 -6.39 3.19
CA PHE A 377 -18.25 -5.80 3.99
C PHE A 377 -19.43 -5.46 3.08
N VAL A 378 -20.63 -5.88 3.46
CA VAL A 378 -21.82 -5.67 2.66
C VAL A 378 -22.85 -4.86 3.44
N LYS A 379 -23.16 -3.69 2.90
CA LYS A 379 -24.18 -2.76 3.36
C LYS A 379 -25.16 -2.50 2.22
N THR A 380 -26.48 -2.52 2.51
CA THR A 380 -27.57 -2.20 1.57
C THR A 380 -28.41 -1.06 2.14
N GLY A 381 -29.07 -0.28 1.31
CA GLY A 381 -29.93 0.84 1.73
C GLY A 381 -29.56 2.14 1.04
N VAL A 382 -29.46 3.24 1.79
CA VAL A 382 -29.27 4.61 1.28
C VAL A 382 -27.97 4.73 0.46
N GLU A 383 -26.89 4.14 0.95
CA GLU A 383 -25.65 3.97 0.21
C GLU A 383 -25.30 2.50 0.19
N ALA A 384 -25.73 1.79 -0.85
CA ALA A 384 -25.38 0.40 -1.02
C ALA A 384 -23.86 0.26 -1.20
N LEU A 385 -23.27 -0.60 -0.40
CA LEU A 385 -21.85 -0.86 -0.38
C LEU A 385 -21.61 -2.37 -0.38
N SER A 386 -21.07 -2.89 -1.47
CA SER A 386 -20.46 -4.22 -1.48
C SER A 386 -18.97 -4.01 -1.72
N ALA A 387 -18.26 -3.71 -0.65
CA ALA A 387 -16.85 -3.41 -0.74
C ALA A 387 -16.04 -4.62 -0.30
N GLU A 388 -15.16 -5.06 -1.16
CA GLU A 388 -14.19 -6.10 -0.85
C GLU A 388 -12.81 -5.48 -0.74
N VAL A 389 -12.22 -5.57 0.44
CA VAL A 389 -10.77 -5.33 0.60
C VAL A 389 -10.09 -6.59 0.09
N LEU A 390 -9.89 -6.66 -1.21
CA LEU A 390 -9.20 -7.74 -1.88
C LEU A 390 -7.74 -7.39 -2.01
N PHE A 391 -6.93 -8.11 -1.30
CA PHE A 391 -5.52 -8.23 -1.65
C PHE A 391 -5.38 -9.38 -2.65
N GLY A 392 -5.60 -9.07 -3.92
CA GLY A 392 -5.62 -10.02 -5.02
C GLY A 392 -7.02 -10.37 -5.53
N ALA A 393 -7.10 -10.98 -6.69
CA ALA A 393 -8.34 -11.37 -7.34
C ALA A 393 -8.20 -12.75 -8.01
N THR A 394 -9.33 -13.46 -8.18
CA THR A 394 -9.37 -14.75 -8.87
C THR A 394 -8.84 -14.71 -10.31
N SER A 395 -8.88 -13.55 -10.96
CA SER A 395 -8.31 -13.32 -12.29
C SER A 395 -6.82 -12.95 -12.27
N GLY A 396 -6.24 -12.73 -11.08
CA GLY A 396 -4.82 -12.40 -10.93
C GLY A 396 -3.91 -13.64 -10.94
N GLY A 397 -2.61 -13.41 -10.99
CA GLY A 397 -1.61 -14.47 -10.76
C GLY A 397 -1.61 -14.93 -9.30
N SER A 398 -1.03 -16.10 -9.05
CA SER A 398 -0.85 -16.64 -7.69
C SER A 398 0.15 -15.78 -6.91
N LEU A 399 -0.17 -15.45 -5.67
CA LEU A 399 0.73 -14.72 -4.78
C LEU A 399 1.99 -15.55 -4.49
N PRO A 400 3.19 -14.99 -4.58
CA PRO A 400 4.45 -15.70 -4.35
C PRO A 400 4.73 -15.84 -2.83
N ILE A 401 3.94 -16.64 -2.14
CA ILE A 401 4.05 -16.85 -0.68
C ILE A 401 5.15 -17.89 -0.40
N THR A 402 6.37 -17.44 -0.17
CA THR A 402 7.53 -18.28 0.13
C THR A 402 7.80 -18.45 1.61
N SER A 403 7.24 -17.61 2.46
CA SER A 403 7.30 -17.67 3.91
C SER A 403 5.95 -17.27 4.51
N ASP A 404 5.73 -17.54 5.80
CA ASP A 404 4.53 -17.10 6.48
C ASP A 404 4.37 -15.58 6.35
N THR A 405 3.26 -15.16 5.76
CA THR A 405 3.01 -13.77 5.39
C THR A 405 1.80 -13.24 6.13
N THR A 406 2.02 -12.27 7.01
CA THR A 406 0.95 -11.65 7.80
C THR A 406 0.50 -10.35 7.19
N ILE A 407 -0.81 -10.20 7.03
CA ILE A 407 -1.51 -9.05 6.46
C ILE A 407 -2.45 -8.49 7.52
N THR A 408 -2.36 -7.20 7.79
CA THR A 408 -3.29 -6.48 8.65
C THR A 408 -4.24 -5.63 7.80
N TYR A 409 -5.53 -5.77 8.03
CA TYR A 409 -6.57 -5.00 7.36
C TYR A 409 -6.99 -3.80 8.20
N LYS A 410 -7.16 -2.67 7.55
CA LYS A 410 -7.85 -1.48 8.08
C LYS A 410 -8.63 -0.85 6.95
N SER A 411 -9.96 -0.77 7.11
CA SER A 411 -10.79 -0.08 6.12
C SER A 411 -10.70 1.44 6.28
N LEU A 412 -11.18 2.17 5.26
CA LEU A 412 -11.59 3.55 5.46
C LEU A 412 -12.80 3.64 6.41
N PRO A 413 -13.09 4.81 7.00
CA PRO A 413 -14.31 5.02 7.76
C PRO A 413 -15.57 4.74 6.94
N ILE A 414 -16.50 4.00 7.51
CA ILE A 414 -17.81 3.63 6.92
C ILE A 414 -18.88 4.21 7.83
N THR A 415 -19.86 4.92 7.26
CA THR A 415 -21.00 5.42 8.01
C THR A 415 -22.25 4.56 7.71
N LYS A 416 -22.97 4.15 8.75
CA LYS A 416 -24.29 3.53 8.65
C LYS A 416 -25.33 4.63 8.77
N TYR A 417 -26.09 4.85 7.70
CA TYR A 417 -27.22 5.78 7.71
C TYR A 417 -28.50 5.09 8.17
N ALA A 418 -29.50 5.88 8.58
CA ALA A 418 -30.83 5.38 8.87
C ALA A 418 -31.43 4.73 7.62
N GLY A 419 -31.93 3.50 7.75
CA GLY A 419 -32.43 2.70 6.62
C GLY A 419 -31.36 1.79 5.98
N ASP A 420 -30.10 1.91 6.33
CA ASP A 420 -29.07 0.94 5.91
C ASP A 420 -29.19 -0.36 6.68
N SER A 421 -29.03 -1.48 5.98
CA SER A 421 -28.87 -2.81 6.55
C SER A 421 -27.45 -3.31 6.27
N ILE A 422 -26.78 -3.80 7.32
CA ILE A 422 -25.49 -4.47 7.18
C ILE A 422 -25.76 -5.97 7.11
N THR A 423 -25.45 -6.58 5.98
CA THR A 423 -25.79 -7.98 5.72
C THR A 423 -24.66 -8.93 6.09
N GLY A 424 -23.41 -8.46 6.20
CA GLY A 424 -22.33 -9.30 6.67
C GLY A 424 -20.93 -8.73 6.55
N LEU A 425 -20.05 -9.36 7.30
CA LEU A 425 -18.60 -9.25 7.16
C LEU A 425 -18.08 -10.63 6.75
N TYR A 426 -17.53 -10.75 5.55
CA TYR A 426 -17.08 -12.00 4.97
C TYR A 426 -15.56 -12.00 4.81
N LEU A 427 -14.94 -13.09 5.22
CA LEU A 427 -13.52 -13.36 5.03
C LEU A 427 -13.39 -14.30 3.83
N ARG A 428 -12.72 -13.84 2.76
CA ARG A 428 -12.57 -14.60 1.51
C ARG A 428 -11.14 -15.05 1.28
N SER A 429 -10.99 -16.17 0.60
CA SER A 429 -9.74 -16.61 -0.02
C SER A 429 -10.01 -16.85 -1.49
N HIS A 430 -9.13 -16.40 -2.38
CA HIS A 430 -9.33 -16.48 -3.82
C HIS A 430 -8.30 -17.42 -4.43
N PHE A 431 -8.76 -18.50 -5.04
CA PHE A 431 -7.95 -19.40 -5.85
C PHE A 431 -8.18 -19.07 -7.33
N ASN A 432 -7.10 -18.93 -8.10
CA ASN A 432 -7.17 -18.71 -9.56
C ASN A 432 -7.12 -20.01 -10.37
N ALA A 433 -6.78 -21.12 -9.73
CA ALA A 433 -6.74 -22.46 -10.29
C ALA A 433 -6.85 -23.50 -9.18
N ALA A 434 -6.75 -24.79 -9.53
CA ALA A 434 -6.57 -25.85 -8.55
C ALA A 434 -5.32 -25.62 -7.71
N GLY A 435 -5.42 -25.80 -6.40
CA GLY A 435 -4.32 -25.55 -5.48
C GLY A 435 -4.71 -25.69 -4.03
N SER A 436 -3.80 -25.32 -3.13
CA SER A 436 -4.01 -25.40 -1.68
C SER A 436 -3.41 -24.21 -0.96
N ALA A 437 -3.99 -23.86 0.18
CA ALA A 437 -3.47 -22.81 1.07
C ALA A 437 -3.90 -23.08 2.50
N THR A 438 -3.04 -22.75 3.45
CA THR A 438 -3.40 -22.65 4.86
C THR A 438 -3.37 -21.19 5.26
N VAL A 439 -4.50 -20.72 5.80
CA VAL A 439 -4.70 -19.32 6.20
C VAL A 439 -5.15 -19.28 7.66
N ARG A 440 -4.48 -18.46 8.48
CA ARG A 440 -4.88 -18.17 9.87
C ARG A 440 -5.50 -16.79 9.93
N ARG A 441 -6.62 -16.65 10.59
CA ARG A 441 -7.40 -15.41 10.72
C ARG A 441 -7.63 -15.11 12.19
N THR A 442 -7.42 -13.85 12.59
CA THR A 442 -7.56 -13.45 14.00
C THR A 442 -7.93 -11.96 14.11
N ARG A 443 -8.53 -11.59 15.24
CA ARG A 443 -8.75 -10.21 15.69
C ARG A 443 -9.55 -9.36 14.69
N PHE A 444 -10.56 -9.95 14.07
CA PHE A 444 -11.47 -9.21 13.20
C PHE A 444 -12.48 -8.44 14.05
N ALA A 445 -12.47 -7.12 13.90
CA ALA A 445 -13.34 -6.22 14.64
C ALA A 445 -13.91 -5.12 13.74
N ILE A 446 -15.07 -4.61 14.14
CA ILE A 446 -15.66 -3.39 13.60
C ILE A 446 -15.66 -2.38 14.75
N VAL A 447 -14.80 -1.37 14.66
CA VAL A 447 -14.54 -0.41 15.73
C VAL A 447 -14.94 1.00 15.31
N PRO A 448 -15.40 1.87 16.22
CA PRO A 448 -15.65 3.26 15.90
C PRO A 448 -14.42 3.92 15.29
N ALA A 449 -14.61 4.68 14.21
CA ALA A 449 -13.52 5.33 13.50
C ALA A 449 -12.72 6.29 14.41
N THR A 450 -13.38 6.91 15.39
CA THR A 450 -12.78 7.81 16.39
C THR A 450 -11.87 7.12 17.41
N LYS A 451 -11.90 5.77 17.50
CA LYS A 451 -11.06 5.00 18.44
C LYS A 451 -9.78 4.45 17.80
N LEU A 452 -9.59 4.67 16.52
CA LEU A 452 -8.38 4.25 15.77
C LEU A 452 -7.47 5.45 15.42
N VAL A 453 -7.72 6.60 16.04
CA VAL A 453 -6.92 7.83 15.93
C VAL A 453 -5.89 7.88 17.06
#